data_5fcfbcfb65a76d13b8da93a421339170
#
_entry.id   5fcfbcfb65a76d13b8da93a421339170
#
_cell.length_a   1.000
_cell.length_b   1.000
_cell.length_c   1.000
_cell.angle_alpha   90.00
_cell.angle_beta   90.00
_cell.angle_gamma   90.00
#
_symmetry.space_group_name_H-M   'P 1'
#
loop_
_entity.id
_entity.type
_entity.pdbx_description
1 polymer ?
#
loop_
_entity_poly.entity_id
_entity_poly.type
_entity_poly.pdbx_seq_one_letter_code
_entity_poly.pdbx_strand_id
1 'polypeptide(L)'
;AAPGLSHAAAKYTLRFAHDGAPDAVYSLTYVKFKELAEQKTGGKVKIKLFDNAVLGGDRVVTESTQRGDLEMGGCGTSNLGIFWPSAMAFDLPFVIDPAKKAALYDSLNNGRLGEYLNEHLAKVNLMALVYADCSNRHYATSKKPIKDLASLKGVKMRTTASPVDNLLAETLRMTPAPMGFAEVYTVLQQGTVDGELISLSDIKT
;
A
#
# COMPACT_ATOMS: atom_id res chain seq x y z
N ALA A 1 -0.06 -46.36 11.81
CA ALA A 1 -0.80 -45.54 10.82
C ALA A 1 -1.13 -44.20 11.48
N ALA A 2 -0.54 -43.12 11.00
CA ALA A 2 -0.90 -41.77 11.44
C ALA A 2 -2.31 -41.43 10.92
N PRO A 3 -3.20 -40.82 11.74
CA PRO A 3 -4.50 -40.40 11.24
C PRO A 3 -4.29 -39.33 10.19
N GLY A 4 -4.73 -39.60 8.97
CA GLY A 4 -4.75 -38.62 7.90
C GLY A 4 -5.60 -37.41 8.33
N LEU A 5 -5.01 -36.24 8.40
CA LEU A 5 -5.73 -34.98 8.58
C LEU A 5 -6.65 -34.82 7.36
N SER A 6 -7.92 -35.14 7.54
CA SER A 6 -8.97 -34.82 6.60
C SER A 6 -9.03 -33.30 6.52
N HIS A 7 -8.47 -32.71 5.47
CA HIS A 7 -8.67 -31.31 5.15
C HIS A 7 -10.13 -31.14 4.74
N ALA A 8 -10.95 -30.68 5.67
CA ALA A 8 -12.30 -30.25 5.33
C ALA A 8 -12.18 -29.18 4.22
N ALA A 9 -13.00 -29.28 3.17
CA ALA A 9 -13.02 -28.27 2.11
C ALA A 9 -13.27 -26.90 2.73
N ALA A 10 -12.52 -25.88 2.26
CA ALA A 10 -12.66 -24.53 2.75
C ALA A 10 -14.11 -24.07 2.55
N LYS A 11 -14.72 -23.52 3.61
CA LYS A 11 -16.10 -23.00 3.56
C LYS A 11 -16.17 -21.69 2.81
N TYR A 12 -15.09 -20.87 2.89
CA TYR A 12 -14.98 -19.57 2.25
C TYR A 12 -13.64 -19.47 1.53
N THR A 13 -13.66 -18.99 0.30
CA THR A 13 -12.45 -18.64 -0.44
C THR A 13 -12.49 -17.14 -0.72
N LEU A 14 -11.50 -16.40 -0.19
CA LEU A 14 -11.40 -14.96 -0.32
C LEU A 14 -10.27 -14.65 -1.31
N ARG A 15 -10.52 -13.78 -2.28
CA ARG A 15 -9.51 -13.22 -3.18
C ARG A 15 -8.92 -11.99 -2.52
N PHE A 16 -7.60 -11.90 -2.49
CA PHE A 16 -6.87 -10.77 -1.95
C PHE A 16 -5.90 -10.26 -3.01
N ALA A 17 -6.15 -9.09 -3.58
CA ALA A 17 -5.35 -8.49 -4.63
C ALA A 17 -4.54 -7.30 -4.13
N HIS A 18 -3.36 -7.10 -4.71
CA HIS A 18 -2.51 -5.93 -4.50
C HIS A 18 -1.56 -5.74 -5.70
N ASP A 19 -0.93 -4.57 -5.80
CA ASP A 19 -0.08 -4.22 -6.93
C ASP A 19 1.40 -4.58 -6.74
N GLY A 20 1.82 -4.96 -5.54
CA GLY A 20 3.20 -5.27 -5.23
C GLY A 20 3.71 -6.59 -5.80
N ALA A 21 5.02 -6.66 -6.01
CA ALA A 21 5.71 -7.90 -6.33
C ALA A 21 5.60 -8.90 -5.15
N PRO A 22 5.67 -10.23 -5.39
CA PRO A 22 5.50 -11.24 -4.35
C PRO A 22 6.48 -11.12 -3.18
N ASP A 23 7.69 -10.60 -3.43
CA ASP A 23 8.78 -10.43 -2.48
C ASP A 23 8.87 -9.01 -1.88
N ALA A 24 7.98 -8.09 -2.26
CA ALA A 24 7.86 -6.79 -1.62
C ALA A 24 7.52 -6.95 -0.13
N VAL A 25 8.06 -6.06 0.72
CA VAL A 25 7.92 -6.15 2.19
C VAL A 25 6.46 -6.23 2.63
N TYR A 26 5.59 -5.41 2.04
CA TYR A 26 4.16 -5.46 2.36
C TYR A 26 3.47 -6.71 1.80
N SER A 27 3.92 -7.26 0.67
CA SER A 27 3.42 -8.53 0.14
C SER A 27 3.71 -9.69 1.07
N LEU A 28 4.89 -9.73 1.69
CA LEU A 28 5.25 -10.72 2.72
C LEU A 28 4.34 -10.60 3.95
N THR A 29 3.90 -9.39 4.31
CA THR A 29 2.90 -9.18 5.36
C THR A 29 1.57 -9.83 4.98
N TYR A 30 1.13 -9.72 3.73
CA TYR A 30 -0.11 -10.34 3.25
C TYR A 30 0.00 -11.87 3.21
N VAL A 31 1.15 -12.41 2.84
CA VAL A 31 1.43 -13.85 2.94
C VAL A 31 1.29 -14.31 4.39
N LYS A 32 1.89 -13.58 5.33
CA LYS A 32 1.78 -13.91 6.76
C LYS A 32 0.36 -13.80 7.30
N PHE A 33 -0.38 -12.78 6.90
CA PHE A 33 -1.80 -12.63 7.23
C PHE A 33 -2.61 -13.83 6.72
N LYS A 34 -2.43 -14.24 5.46
CA LYS A 34 -3.06 -15.42 4.89
C LYS A 34 -2.79 -16.66 5.73
N GLU A 35 -1.52 -16.97 6.03
CA GLU A 35 -1.13 -18.12 6.83
C GLU A 35 -1.85 -18.14 8.18
N LEU A 36 -1.83 -17.02 8.90
CA LEU A 36 -2.45 -16.90 10.21
C LEU A 36 -3.96 -17.02 10.15
N ALA A 37 -4.61 -16.40 9.16
CA ALA A 37 -6.05 -16.49 8.98
C ALA A 37 -6.51 -17.90 8.65
N GLU A 38 -5.82 -18.59 7.73
CA GLU A 38 -6.10 -19.99 7.38
C GLU A 38 -5.91 -20.90 8.61
N GLN A 39 -4.84 -20.71 9.37
CA GLN A 39 -4.55 -21.48 10.58
C GLN A 39 -5.60 -21.23 11.68
N LYS A 40 -5.88 -19.96 12.01
CA LYS A 40 -6.81 -19.61 13.09
C LYS A 40 -8.25 -20.02 12.79
N THR A 41 -8.62 -20.14 11.53
CA THR A 41 -9.97 -20.61 11.13
C THR A 41 -10.04 -22.14 10.97
N GLY A 42 -8.96 -22.86 11.25
CA GLY A 42 -8.90 -24.32 11.05
C GLY A 42 -9.14 -24.71 9.59
N GLY A 43 -8.69 -23.86 8.63
CA GLY A 43 -8.87 -24.07 7.20
C GLY A 43 -10.27 -23.75 6.66
N LYS A 44 -11.19 -23.22 7.48
CA LYS A 44 -12.53 -22.82 7.02
C LYS A 44 -12.48 -21.63 6.04
N VAL A 45 -11.51 -20.74 6.23
CA VAL A 45 -11.22 -19.65 5.31
C VAL A 45 -9.98 -20.02 4.51
N LYS A 46 -10.02 -19.81 3.21
CA LYS A 46 -8.87 -19.90 2.27
C LYS A 46 -8.65 -18.55 1.65
N ILE A 47 -7.41 -18.06 1.57
CA ILE A 47 -7.07 -16.79 0.94
C ILE A 47 -6.23 -17.08 -0.31
N LYS A 48 -6.68 -16.53 -1.46
CA LYS A 48 -5.92 -16.54 -2.71
C LYS A 48 -5.33 -15.17 -2.93
N LEU A 49 -3.99 -15.06 -2.92
CA LEU A 49 -3.28 -13.83 -3.21
C LEU A 49 -3.16 -13.63 -4.74
N PHE A 50 -3.33 -12.39 -5.17
CA PHE A 50 -3.16 -11.90 -6.54
C PHE A 50 -2.26 -10.68 -6.48
N ASP A 51 -0.98 -10.89 -6.68
CA ASP A 51 0.09 -9.90 -6.67
C ASP A 51 0.31 -9.24 -8.04
N ASN A 52 1.34 -8.37 -8.18
CA ASN A 52 1.74 -7.73 -9.43
C ASN A 52 0.60 -7.04 -10.19
N ALA A 53 -0.35 -6.46 -9.51
CA ALA A 53 -1.50 -5.77 -10.12
C ALA A 53 -2.31 -6.60 -11.12
N VAL A 54 -2.28 -7.94 -11.05
CA VAL A 54 -3.00 -8.82 -12.01
C VAL A 54 -4.52 -8.63 -12.00
N LEU A 55 -5.08 -8.10 -10.91
CA LEU A 55 -6.49 -7.71 -10.80
C LEU A 55 -6.67 -6.17 -10.80
N GLY A 56 -5.63 -5.41 -11.16
CA GLY A 56 -5.59 -3.96 -11.19
C GLY A 56 -4.68 -3.38 -10.11
N GLY A 57 -4.32 -2.10 -10.27
CA GLY A 57 -3.57 -1.35 -9.27
C GLY A 57 -4.44 -0.94 -8.08
N ASP A 58 -3.82 -0.32 -7.07
CA ASP A 58 -4.43 0.05 -5.77
C ASP A 58 -5.84 0.64 -5.88
N ARG A 59 -6.04 1.60 -6.79
CA ARG A 59 -7.34 2.25 -6.96
C ARG A 59 -8.41 1.25 -7.42
N VAL A 60 -8.13 0.47 -8.47
CA VAL A 60 -9.07 -0.52 -9.02
C VAL A 60 -9.41 -1.59 -7.99
N VAL A 61 -8.39 -2.08 -7.29
CA VAL A 61 -8.54 -3.08 -6.23
C VAL A 61 -9.39 -2.53 -5.08
N THR A 62 -9.15 -1.29 -4.64
CA THR A 62 -9.92 -0.66 -3.56
C THR A 62 -11.37 -0.42 -3.96
N GLU A 63 -11.61 0.10 -5.18
CA GLU A 63 -12.97 0.28 -5.72
C GLU A 63 -13.72 -1.05 -5.82
N SER A 64 -13.05 -2.11 -6.28
CA SER A 64 -13.65 -3.45 -6.39
C SER A 64 -13.97 -4.03 -5.02
N THR A 65 -13.10 -3.81 -4.01
CA THR A 65 -13.36 -4.23 -2.63
C THR A 65 -14.52 -3.45 -2.03
N GLN A 66 -14.59 -2.13 -2.26
CA GLN A 66 -15.68 -1.28 -1.80
C GLN A 66 -17.04 -1.71 -2.35
N ARG A 67 -17.09 -2.11 -3.61
CA ARG A 67 -18.32 -2.62 -4.24
C ARG A 67 -18.67 -4.07 -3.88
N GLY A 68 -17.73 -4.81 -3.28
CA GLY A 68 -17.89 -6.24 -3.00
C GLY A 68 -17.61 -7.16 -4.20
N ASP A 69 -17.04 -6.63 -5.28
CA ASP A 69 -16.59 -7.42 -6.45
C ASP A 69 -15.33 -8.23 -6.12
N LEU A 70 -14.58 -7.79 -5.10
CA LEU A 70 -13.39 -8.43 -4.56
C LEU A 70 -13.51 -8.47 -3.03
N GLU A 71 -13.13 -9.59 -2.42
CA GLU A 71 -13.30 -9.77 -0.99
C GLU A 71 -12.29 -8.98 -0.16
N MET A 72 -11.05 -8.80 -0.67
CA MET A 72 -9.94 -8.15 0.04
C MET A 72 -9.01 -7.44 -0.95
N GLY A 73 -8.51 -6.26 -0.56
CA GLY A 73 -7.55 -5.49 -1.34
C GLY A 73 -6.44 -4.91 -0.48
N GLY A 74 -5.21 -4.88 -1.00
CA GLY A 74 -4.11 -4.10 -0.45
C GLY A 74 -4.12 -2.70 -1.08
N CYS A 75 -3.93 -1.67 -0.26
CA CYS A 75 -3.94 -0.28 -0.72
C CYS A 75 -3.02 0.59 0.14
N GLY A 76 -2.21 1.42 -0.51
CA GLY A 76 -1.44 2.45 0.18
C GLY A 76 -2.35 3.57 0.71
N THR A 77 -1.96 4.20 1.84
CA THR A 77 -2.71 5.32 2.44
C THR A 77 -2.97 6.46 1.47
N SER A 78 -2.01 6.74 0.59
CA SER A 78 -2.11 7.74 -0.47
C SER A 78 -3.27 7.49 -1.45
N ASN A 79 -3.54 6.23 -1.78
CA ASN A 79 -4.66 5.87 -2.64
C ASN A 79 -5.97 5.72 -1.84
N LEU A 80 -5.90 5.28 -0.58
CA LEU A 80 -7.05 5.23 0.31
C LEU A 80 -7.67 6.61 0.55
N GLY A 81 -6.86 7.68 0.51
CA GLY A 81 -7.32 9.06 0.63
C GLY A 81 -8.32 9.50 -0.43
N ILE A 82 -8.41 8.81 -1.57
CA ILE A 82 -9.43 9.06 -2.61
C ILE A 82 -10.82 8.70 -2.09
N PHE A 83 -10.92 7.66 -1.28
CA PHE A 83 -12.17 7.14 -0.72
C PHE A 83 -12.51 7.78 0.63
N TRP A 84 -11.48 8.04 1.41
CA TRP A 84 -11.57 8.67 2.72
C TRP A 84 -10.45 9.70 2.90
N PRO A 85 -10.71 11.00 2.67
CA PRO A 85 -9.67 12.05 2.63
C PRO A 85 -8.80 12.14 3.88
N SER A 86 -9.32 11.81 5.08
CA SER A 86 -8.52 11.85 6.31
C SER A 86 -7.38 10.83 6.34
N ALA A 87 -7.41 9.79 5.50
CA ALA A 87 -6.29 8.85 5.35
C ALA A 87 -5.02 9.53 4.84
N MET A 88 -5.15 10.67 4.12
CA MET A 88 -4.02 11.46 3.65
C MET A 88 -3.17 12.06 4.78
N ALA A 89 -3.66 12.07 6.03
CA ALA A 89 -2.86 12.48 7.17
C ALA A 89 -1.60 11.61 7.35
N PHE A 90 -1.66 10.34 6.94
CA PHE A 90 -0.50 9.44 6.97
C PHE A 90 0.54 9.74 5.88
N ASP A 91 0.19 10.50 4.85
CA ASP A 91 1.08 10.88 3.76
C ASP A 91 1.82 12.20 4.04
N LEU A 92 1.40 12.94 5.08
CA LEU A 92 2.05 14.21 5.44
C LEU A 92 3.51 13.98 5.85
N PRO A 93 4.45 14.75 5.30
CA PRO A 93 5.86 14.63 5.65
C PRO A 93 6.09 14.78 7.16
N PHE A 94 6.91 13.91 7.74
CA PHE A 94 7.36 13.94 9.14
C PHE A 94 6.27 13.79 10.21
N VAL A 95 5.01 13.51 9.84
CA VAL A 95 3.93 13.26 10.82
C VAL A 95 4.18 11.99 11.62
N ILE A 96 4.73 10.96 10.98
CA ILE A 96 5.09 9.71 11.64
C ILE A 96 6.56 9.77 12.07
N ASP A 97 6.77 9.90 13.37
CA ASP A 97 8.10 9.79 13.97
C ASP A 97 8.57 8.32 13.93
N PRO A 98 9.68 8.00 13.24
CA PRO A 98 10.19 6.63 13.19
C PRO A 98 10.43 5.99 14.56
N ALA A 99 10.81 6.79 15.58
CA ALA A 99 11.01 6.32 16.93
C ALA A 99 9.70 5.92 17.64
N LYS A 100 8.54 6.37 17.15
CA LYS A 100 7.21 6.09 17.71
C LYS A 100 6.41 5.08 16.90
N LYS A 101 7.00 4.44 15.90
CA LYS A 101 6.29 3.45 15.05
C LYS A 101 5.64 2.33 15.85
N ALA A 102 6.31 1.79 16.87
CA ALA A 102 5.73 0.73 17.71
C ALA A 102 4.43 1.18 18.41
N ALA A 103 4.41 2.40 18.96
CA ALA A 103 3.22 2.96 19.57
C ALA A 103 2.11 3.26 18.55
N LEU A 104 2.46 3.68 17.33
CA LEU A 104 1.52 3.86 16.24
C LEU A 104 0.84 2.52 15.89
N TYR A 105 1.62 1.45 15.71
CA TYR A 105 1.07 0.13 15.41
C TYR A 105 0.24 -0.46 16.54
N ASP A 106 0.63 -0.22 17.79
CA ASP A 106 -0.21 -0.62 18.92
C ASP A 106 -1.55 0.12 18.91
N SER A 107 -1.53 1.43 18.68
CA SER A 107 -2.77 2.23 18.55
C SER A 107 -3.64 1.83 17.35
N LEU A 108 -3.03 1.38 16.25
CA LEU A 108 -3.74 0.88 15.07
C LEU A 108 -4.38 -0.50 15.32
N ASN A 109 -3.67 -1.40 16.00
CA ASN A 109 -4.13 -2.78 16.17
C ASN A 109 -5.02 -2.98 17.42
N ASN A 110 -4.76 -2.24 18.49
CA ASN A 110 -5.36 -2.47 19.81
C ASN A 110 -5.98 -1.20 20.43
N GLY A 111 -5.92 -0.06 19.75
CA GLY A 111 -6.28 1.21 20.33
C GLY A 111 -7.24 2.06 19.49
N ARG A 112 -7.45 3.27 19.99
CA ARG A 112 -8.44 4.23 19.45
C ARG A 112 -8.21 4.61 17.99
N LEU A 113 -6.96 4.58 17.49
CA LEU A 113 -6.70 4.94 16.10
C LEU A 113 -7.29 3.90 15.14
N GLY A 114 -7.11 2.60 15.44
CA GLY A 114 -7.71 1.54 14.63
C GLY A 114 -9.24 1.53 14.67
N GLU A 115 -9.82 1.78 15.84
CA GLU A 115 -11.27 1.96 15.99
C GLU A 115 -11.77 3.13 15.13
N TYR A 116 -11.15 4.30 15.27
CA TYR A 116 -11.49 5.50 14.49
C TYR A 116 -11.38 5.27 12.97
N LEU A 117 -10.30 4.60 12.52
CA LEU A 117 -10.12 4.25 11.12
C LEU A 117 -11.27 3.36 10.62
N ASN A 118 -11.59 2.30 11.35
CA ASN A 118 -12.62 1.36 10.95
C ASN A 118 -14.03 1.95 11.01
N GLU A 119 -14.33 2.83 11.97
CA GLU A 119 -15.60 3.59 11.99
C GLU A 119 -15.79 4.44 10.72
N HIS A 120 -14.72 5.04 10.20
CA HIS A 120 -14.79 5.88 9.01
C HIS A 120 -14.72 5.07 7.72
N LEU A 121 -13.91 4.03 7.66
CA LEU A 121 -13.86 3.12 6.52
C LEU A 121 -15.19 2.38 6.30
N ALA A 122 -15.90 2.05 7.38
CA ALA A 122 -17.23 1.44 7.30
C ALA A 122 -18.24 2.34 6.56
N LYS A 123 -18.12 3.67 6.66
CA LYS A 123 -18.99 4.63 5.94
C LYS A 123 -18.77 4.61 4.43
N VAL A 124 -17.63 4.09 3.99
CA VAL A 124 -17.29 3.89 2.57
C VAL A 124 -17.21 2.39 2.22
N ASN A 125 -17.88 1.54 2.99
CA ASN A 125 -17.99 0.10 2.79
C ASN A 125 -16.63 -0.63 2.74
N LEU A 126 -15.70 -0.20 3.59
CA LEU A 126 -14.37 -0.79 3.76
C LEU A 126 -14.09 -1.08 5.23
N MET A 127 -13.15 -1.97 5.49
CA MET A 127 -12.62 -2.24 6.83
C MET A 127 -11.13 -2.62 6.73
N ALA A 128 -10.29 -2.04 7.59
CA ALA A 128 -8.89 -2.43 7.70
C ALA A 128 -8.76 -3.70 8.55
N LEU A 129 -8.08 -4.71 8.02
CA LEU A 129 -7.85 -6.00 8.68
C LEU A 129 -6.38 -6.18 9.10
N VAL A 130 -5.46 -5.53 8.40
CA VAL A 130 -4.01 -5.62 8.65
C VAL A 130 -3.34 -4.33 8.21
N TYR A 131 -2.32 -3.92 8.93
CA TYR A 131 -1.48 -2.78 8.59
C TYR A 131 -0.08 -3.25 8.22
N ALA A 132 0.42 -2.85 7.06
CA ALA A 132 1.76 -3.14 6.58
C ALA A 132 2.59 -1.87 6.53
N ASP A 133 3.88 -1.96 6.85
CA ASP A 133 4.83 -0.85 6.79
C ASP A 133 5.72 -0.98 5.55
N CYS A 134 5.65 0.01 4.67
CA CYS A 134 6.56 0.12 3.53
C CYS A 134 7.81 0.96 3.85
N SER A 135 8.08 1.25 5.13
CA SER A 135 9.19 2.11 5.56
C SER A 135 9.02 3.58 5.14
N ASN A 136 10.11 4.36 5.21
CA ASN A 136 10.07 5.77 4.84
C ASN A 136 10.24 5.94 3.34
N ARG A 137 9.59 6.96 2.78
CA ARG A 137 9.75 7.32 1.36
C ARG A 137 11.01 8.18 1.16
N HIS A 138 11.65 7.96 0.02
CA HIS A 138 12.86 8.65 -0.42
C HIS A 138 12.67 9.13 -1.86
N TYR A 139 13.35 10.20 -2.24
CA TYR A 139 13.44 10.60 -3.63
C TYR A 139 14.51 9.77 -4.32
N ALA A 140 14.11 8.95 -5.28
CA ALA A 140 15.01 8.22 -6.16
C ALA A 140 14.97 8.83 -7.55
N THR A 141 16.15 9.07 -8.16
CA THR A 141 16.26 9.61 -9.51
C THR A 141 17.15 8.75 -10.38
N SER A 142 16.79 8.60 -11.66
CA SER A 142 17.53 7.80 -12.63
C SER A 142 18.66 8.56 -13.34
N LYS A 143 18.60 9.90 -13.42
CA LYS A 143 19.52 10.69 -14.24
C LYS A 143 20.42 11.65 -13.47
N LYS A 144 19.89 12.30 -12.46
CA LYS A 144 20.61 13.35 -11.71
C LYS A 144 20.50 13.10 -10.21
N PRO A 145 21.62 13.10 -9.47
CA PRO A 145 21.57 12.95 -8.02
C PRO A 145 20.93 14.19 -7.39
N ILE A 146 20.04 13.99 -6.44
CA ILE A 146 19.49 15.02 -5.57
C ILE A 146 20.47 15.24 -4.42
N LYS A 147 21.03 16.45 -4.32
CA LYS A 147 22.02 16.83 -3.30
C LYS A 147 21.48 17.85 -2.30
N ASP A 148 20.52 18.66 -2.74
CA ASP A 148 19.91 19.76 -1.98
C ASP A 148 18.55 20.12 -2.55
N LEU A 149 17.84 21.04 -1.92
CA LEU A 149 16.54 21.51 -2.38
C LEU A 149 16.58 22.19 -3.76
N ALA A 150 17.71 22.82 -4.11
CA ALA A 150 17.82 23.50 -5.40
C ALA A 150 17.87 22.50 -6.56
N SER A 151 18.45 21.33 -6.33
CA SER A 151 18.55 20.25 -7.32
C SER A 151 17.20 19.57 -7.63
N LEU A 152 16.17 19.79 -6.82
CA LEU A 152 14.80 19.31 -7.08
C LEU A 152 14.05 20.15 -8.13
N LYS A 153 14.48 21.40 -8.37
CA LYS A 153 13.78 22.29 -9.27
C LYS A 153 13.65 21.72 -10.68
N GLY A 154 12.40 21.59 -11.14
CA GLY A 154 12.08 21.13 -12.49
C GLY A 154 12.25 19.62 -12.71
N VAL A 155 12.61 18.85 -11.68
CA VAL A 155 12.64 17.38 -11.75
C VAL A 155 11.21 16.88 -11.96
N LYS A 156 10.98 16.10 -13.00
CA LYS A 156 9.71 15.43 -13.24
C LYS A 156 9.63 14.18 -12.39
N MET A 157 8.88 14.28 -11.29
CA MET A 157 8.81 13.27 -10.25
C MET A 157 7.53 12.46 -10.35
N ARG A 158 7.63 11.15 -10.45
CA ARG A 158 6.45 10.29 -10.30
C ARG A 158 5.88 10.49 -8.88
N THR A 159 4.60 10.70 -8.81
CA THR A 159 3.82 10.77 -7.57
C THR A 159 2.70 9.73 -7.62
N THR A 160 2.09 9.44 -6.47
CA THR A 160 0.81 8.72 -6.43
C THR A 160 -0.33 9.65 -6.86
N ALA A 161 -1.55 9.15 -6.91
CA ALA A 161 -2.73 9.98 -7.14
C ALA A 161 -3.09 10.89 -5.94
N SER A 162 -2.36 10.79 -4.82
CA SER A 162 -2.60 11.60 -3.61
C SER A 162 -2.40 13.08 -3.89
N PRO A 163 -3.37 13.95 -3.56
CA PRO A 163 -3.18 15.39 -3.57
C PRO A 163 -2.01 15.87 -2.70
N VAL A 164 -1.73 15.16 -1.60
CA VAL A 164 -0.60 15.48 -0.70
C VAL A 164 0.73 15.25 -1.39
N ASP A 165 0.91 14.11 -2.07
CA ASP A 165 2.13 13.81 -2.83
C ASP A 165 2.36 14.85 -3.94
N ASN A 166 1.30 15.23 -4.64
CA ASN A 166 1.37 16.24 -5.72
C ASN A 166 1.72 17.61 -5.17
N LEU A 167 1.05 18.05 -4.11
CA LEU A 167 1.33 19.35 -3.46
C LEU A 167 2.75 19.40 -2.89
N LEU A 168 3.23 18.29 -2.31
CA LEU A 168 4.61 18.18 -1.84
C LEU A 168 5.62 18.37 -2.98
N ALA A 169 5.39 17.69 -4.11
CA ALA A 169 6.24 17.83 -5.29
C ALA A 169 6.26 19.29 -5.79
N GLU A 170 5.11 19.92 -5.93
CA GLU A 170 4.97 21.34 -6.35
C GLU A 170 5.66 22.30 -5.37
N THR A 171 5.46 22.10 -4.05
CA THR A 171 6.07 22.92 -3.01
C THR A 171 7.60 22.86 -3.08
N LEU A 172 8.15 21.72 -3.43
CA LEU A 172 9.58 21.50 -3.64
C LEU A 172 10.04 21.88 -5.05
N ARG A 173 9.18 22.53 -5.84
CA ARG A 173 9.44 23.01 -7.22
C ARG A 173 9.74 21.89 -8.21
N MET A 174 9.29 20.67 -7.93
CA MET A 174 9.26 19.56 -8.87
C MET A 174 8.01 19.63 -9.74
N THR A 175 7.98 18.85 -10.83
CA THR A 175 6.79 18.66 -11.66
C THR A 175 6.19 17.29 -11.32
N PRO A 176 5.04 17.20 -10.64
CA PRO A 176 4.41 15.95 -10.32
C PRO A 176 3.91 15.23 -11.59
N ALA A 177 4.02 13.92 -11.59
CA ALA A 177 3.49 13.02 -12.63
C ALA A 177 2.73 11.87 -11.94
N PRO A 178 1.44 12.08 -11.59
CA PRO A 178 0.66 11.07 -10.88
C PRO A 178 0.37 9.86 -11.75
N MET A 179 0.70 8.67 -11.25
CA MET A 179 0.45 7.39 -11.91
C MET A 179 0.49 6.21 -10.95
N GLY A 180 -0.11 5.09 -11.36
CA GLY A 180 -0.10 3.83 -10.63
C GLY A 180 1.30 3.22 -10.50
N PHE A 181 1.54 2.39 -9.47
CA PHE A 181 2.85 1.79 -9.22
C PHE A 181 3.28 0.86 -10.37
N ALA A 182 2.37 0.10 -10.94
CA ALA A 182 2.66 -0.82 -12.04
C ALA A 182 3.28 -0.17 -13.30
N GLU A 183 3.10 1.15 -13.47
CA GLU A 183 3.63 1.89 -14.63
C GLU A 183 5.05 2.41 -14.41
N VAL A 184 5.50 2.47 -13.16
CA VAL A 184 6.68 3.23 -12.74
C VAL A 184 7.97 2.75 -13.39
N TYR A 185 8.19 1.44 -13.40
CA TYR A 185 9.39 0.86 -14.02
C TYR A 185 9.53 1.28 -15.49
N THR A 186 8.44 1.17 -16.24
CA THR A 186 8.43 1.49 -17.68
C THR A 186 8.70 2.97 -17.92
N VAL A 187 8.07 3.88 -17.19
CA VAL A 187 8.24 5.34 -17.39
C VAL A 187 9.61 5.83 -16.95
N LEU A 188 10.20 5.22 -15.91
CA LEU A 188 11.59 5.49 -15.51
C LEU A 188 12.58 4.99 -16.56
N GLN A 189 12.41 3.78 -17.08
CA GLN A 189 13.24 3.20 -18.13
C GLN A 189 13.19 4.03 -19.41
N GLN A 190 12.01 4.49 -19.81
CA GLN A 190 11.81 5.35 -20.97
C GLN A 190 12.28 6.79 -20.73
N GLY A 191 12.58 7.18 -19.51
CA GLY A 191 12.92 8.53 -19.14
C GLY A 191 11.77 9.53 -19.25
N THR A 192 10.53 9.06 -19.22
CA THR A 192 9.32 9.87 -19.21
C THR A 192 9.20 10.68 -17.92
N VAL A 193 9.71 10.15 -16.82
CA VAL A 193 9.95 10.83 -15.54
C VAL A 193 11.41 10.74 -15.16
N ASP A 194 11.89 11.65 -14.32
CA ASP A 194 13.29 11.69 -13.88
C ASP A 194 13.50 10.89 -12.59
N GLY A 195 12.44 10.60 -11.85
CA GLY A 195 12.51 9.90 -10.58
C GLY A 195 11.14 9.63 -9.97
N GLU A 196 11.16 9.09 -8.76
CA GLU A 196 9.95 8.77 -7.99
C GLU A 196 10.16 9.02 -6.49
N LEU A 197 9.05 9.20 -5.76
CA LEU A 197 9.00 9.19 -4.30
C LEU A 197 8.58 7.78 -3.86
N ILE A 198 9.53 7.00 -3.34
CA ILE A 198 9.33 5.56 -3.07
C ILE A 198 10.08 5.11 -1.81
N SER A 199 9.69 4.00 -1.22
CA SER A 199 10.46 3.36 -0.17
C SER A 199 11.66 2.60 -0.75
N LEU A 200 12.77 2.52 0.01
CA LEU A 200 13.96 1.80 -0.44
C LEU A 200 13.73 0.29 -0.59
N SER A 201 12.76 -0.26 0.13
CA SER A 201 12.35 -1.66 0.00
C SER A 201 11.77 -1.97 -1.38
N ASP A 202 11.11 -1.00 -2.01
CA ASP A 202 10.42 -1.20 -3.28
C ASP A 202 11.34 -0.93 -4.50
N ILE A 203 12.47 -0.25 -4.28
CA ILE A 203 13.49 -0.07 -5.34
C ILE A 203 14.21 -1.39 -5.68
N LYS A 204 14.23 -2.32 -4.74
CA LYS A 204 14.98 -3.59 -4.88
C LYS A 204 14.22 -4.65 -5.66
N THR A 205 12.92 -4.48 -5.82
CA THR A 205 12.02 -5.39 -6.53
C THR A 205 11.67 -4.81 -7.90
#